data_635ed9b6012edd2bbc21dc9ef7dc371d
#
_entry.id   635ed9b6012edd2bbc21dc9ef7dc371d
#
_cell.length_a   1.000
_cell.length_b   1.000
_cell.length_c   1.000
_cell.angle_alpha   90.00
_cell.angle_beta   90.00
_cell.angle_gamma   90.00
#
_symmetry.space_group_name_H-M   'P 1'
#
loop_
_entity.id
_entity.type
_entity.pdbx_description
1 polymer ?
#
loop_
_entity_poly.entity_id
_entity_poly.type
_entity_poly.pdbx_seq_one_letter_code
_entity_poly.pdbx_strand_id
1 'polypeptide(L)'
;AAYFMTDFDEIQRMRALGLESGRPIQGVFTFLEPVAGALGPVADTSYAMVLGVLGVLLVLEATRRAISLYLMLIVAAFVVYARFGVLIPQNAAYVGVLSIHELSWPSIIQNLWYNTENGVFGIPVTVSVQFIYIFILFGAFLEMSGAGQWFIDLAYASTGTRRGGPAKASILASGFMGTISGSSIANTVTTGAFTIPLMKKSGYRPEFAGGVEASASSGGQILPP
;
A
#
# COMPACT_ATOMS: atom_id res chain seq x y z
N ALA A 1 -14.85 -10.33 2.38
CA ALA A 1 -15.07 -10.13 3.82
C ALA A 1 -16.02 -11.18 4.39
N ALA A 2 -17.23 -11.36 3.83
CA ALA A 2 -18.21 -12.32 4.37
C ALA A 2 -17.64 -13.75 4.48
N TYR A 3 -16.99 -14.26 3.45
CA TYR A 3 -16.36 -15.59 3.45
C TYR A 3 -15.36 -15.78 4.61
N PHE A 4 -14.55 -14.77 4.92
CA PHE A 4 -13.60 -14.83 6.03
C PHE A 4 -14.27 -14.81 7.41
N MET A 5 -15.49 -14.32 7.50
CA MET A 5 -16.26 -14.28 8.76
C MET A 5 -17.11 -15.52 8.97
N THR A 6 -17.62 -16.12 7.90
CA THR A 6 -18.56 -17.26 7.99
C THR A 6 -17.86 -18.63 7.99
N ASP A 7 -16.72 -18.74 7.29
CA ASP A 7 -16.04 -20.02 7.07
C ASP A 7 -14.63 -20.06 7.66
N PHE A 8 -14.44 -19.46 8.83
CA PHE A 8 -13.13 -19.37 9.49
C PHE A 8 -12.49 -20.73 9.74
N ASP A 9 -13.25 -21.72 10.17
CA ASP A 9 -12.76 -23.08 10.43
C ASP A 9 -12.28 -23.77 9.16
N GLU A 10 -12.94 -23.53 8.02
CA GLU A 10 -12.53 -24.04 6.72
C GLU A 10 -11.22 -23.39 6.28
N ILE A 11 -11.07 -22.08 6.47
CA ILE A 11 -9.83 -21.36 6.18
C ILE A 11 -8.66 -21.88 7.02
N GLN A 12 -8.88 -22.14 8.30
CA GLN A 12 -7.89 -22.76 9.18
C GLN A 12 -7.47 -24.14 8.68
N ARG A 13 -8.43 -24.97 8.28
CA ARG A 13 -8.17 -26.29 7.72
C ARG A 13 -7.39 -26.21 6.41
N MET A 14 -7.77 -25.30 5.50
CA MET A 14 -7.06 -25.09 4.25
C MET A 14 -5.64 -24.57 4.45
N ARG A 15 -5.38 -23.80 5.51
CA ARG A 15 -4.01 -23.38 5.87
C ARG A 15 -3.12 -24.57 6.24
N ALA A 16 -3.68 -25.56 6.91
CA ALA A 16 -2.94 -26.76 7.31
C ALA A 16 -2.78 -27.79 6.18
N LEU A 17 -3.82 -27.99 5.36
CA LEU A 17 -3.92 -29.06 4.35
C LEU A 17 -3.73 -28.58 2.91
N GLY A 18 -3.67 -27.26 2.68
CA GLY A 18 -3.62 -26.65 1.36
C GLY A 18 -4.99 -26.25 0.80
N LEU A 19 -4.98 -25.27 -0.14
CA LEU A 19 -6.21 -24.73 -0.74
C LEU A 19 -7.03 -25.77 -1.51
N GLU A 20 -6.42 -26.85 -1.96
CA GLU A 20 -7.08 -27.95 -2.66
C GLU A 20 -8.04 -28.72 -1.76
N SER A 21 -7.88 -28.66 -0.44
CA SER A 21 -8.74 -29.32 0.53
C SER A 21 -10.04 -28.57 0.84
N GLY A 22 -10.25 -27.40 0.23
CA GLY A 22 -11.46 -26.59 0.38
C GLY A 22 -12.67 -27.21 -0.33
N ARG A 23 -13.87 -26.71 0.02
CA ARG A 23 -15.11 -27.18 -0.62
C ARG A 23 -15.09 -26.89 -2.12
N PRO A 24 -15.46 -27.87 -2.96
CA PRO A 24 -15.56 -27.65 -4.40
C PRO A 24 -16.66 -26.63 -4.73
N ILE A 25 -16.53 -25.93 -5.86
CA ILE A 25 -17.50 -24.92 -6.29
C ILE A 25 -18.92 -25.47 -6.38
N GLN A 26 -19.08 -26.67 -6.93
CA GLN A 26 -20.39 -27.35 -7.05
C GLN A 26 -21.01 -27.63 -5.67
N GLY A 27 -20.24 -27.87 -4.62
CA GLY A 27 -20.74 -28.09 -3.27
C GLY A 27 -21.16 -26.82 -2.54
N VAL A 28 -20.68 -25.64 -2.97
CA VAL A 28 -21.05 -24.33 -2.41
C VAL A 28 -22.25 -23.74 -3.15
N PHE A 29 -22.29 -23.90 -4.46
CA PHE A 29 -23.35 -23.40 -5.34
C PHE A 29 -24.16 -24.55 -5.95
N THR A 30 -25.10 -25.07 -5.20
CA THR A 30 -25.95 -26.21 -5.64
C THR A 30 -26.74 -25.94 -6.94
N PHE A 31 -27.00 -24.65 -7.25
CA PHE A 31 -27.64 -24.29 -8.53
C PHE A 31 -26.73 -24.52 -9.75
N LEU A 32 -25.45 -24.75 -9.57
CA LEU A 32 -24.50 -25.06 -10.65
C LEU A 32 -24.39 -26.57 -10.93
N GLU A 33 -24.97 -27.43 -10.08
CA GLU A 33 -24.96 -28.90 -10.30
C GLU A 33 -25.36 -29.32 -11.73
N PRO A 34 -26.45 -28.78 -12.32
CA PRO A 34 -26.85 -29.19 -13.67
C PRO A 34 -25.85 -28.77 -14.76
N VAL A 35 -24.97 -27.80 -14.47
CA VAL A 35 -23.98 -27.25 -15.40
C VAL A 35 -22.56 -27.73 -15.05
N ALA A 36 -22.39 -28.48 -13.97
CA ALA A 36 -21.09 -28.96 -13.49
C ALA A 36 -20.34 -29.78 -14.56
N GLY A 37 -21.06 -30.59 -15.34
CA GLY A 37 -20.47 -31.33 -16.46
C GLY A 37 -19.90 -30.45 -17.58
N ALA A 38 -20.43 -29.26 -17.78
CA ALA A 38 -19.93 -28.29 -18.76
C ALA A 38 -18.73 -27.46 -18.21
N LEU A 39 -18.64 -27.31 -16.89
CA LEU A 39 -17.53 -26.62 -16.22
C LEU A 39 -16.24 -27.46 -16.13
N GLY A 40 -16.35 -28.78 -16.39
CA GLY A 40 -15.22 -29.70 -16.38
C GLY A 40 -14.43 -29.65 -15.05
N PRO A 41 -13.09 -29.70 -15.09
CA PRO A 41 -12.25 -29.73 -13.89
C PRO A 41 -12.37 -28.47 -13.02
N VAL A 42 -12.96 -27.38 -13.52
CA VAL A 42 -13.18 -26.15 -12.76
C VAL A 42 -14.26 -26.35 -11.68
N ALA A 43 -15.24 -27.22 -11.92
CA ALA A 43 -16.31 -27.55 -10.96
C ALA A 43 -15.77 -28.21 -9.68
N ASP A 44 -14.70 -28.98 -9.82
CA ASP A 44 -14.02 -29.68 -8.72
C ASP A 44 -12.97 -28.82 -8.00
N THR A 45 -12.65 -27.64 -8.57
CA THR A 45 -11.71 -26.71 -7.97
C THR A 45 -12.28 -26.13 -6.66
N SER A 46 -11.43 -25.99 -5.66
CA SER A 46 -11.82 -25.35 -4.40
C SER A 46 -12.35 -23.94 -4.64
N TYR A 47 -13.50 -23.63 -4.04
CA TYR A 47 -14.10 -22.29 -4.06
C TYR A 47 -13.13 -21.22 -3.56
N ALA A 48 -12.34 -21.55 -2.53
CA ALA A 48 -11.30 -20.69 -2.00
C ALA A 48 -10.22 -20.35 -3.05
N MET A 49 -9.84 -21.33 -3.87
CA MET A 49 -8.86 -21.12 -4.95
C MET A 49 -9.37 -20.08 -5.96
N VAL A 50 -10.63 -20.17 -6.36
CA VAL A 50 -11.24 -19.21 -7.30
C VAL A 50 -11.31 -17.81 -6.70
N LEU A 51 -11.75 -17.70 -5.43
CA LEU A 51 -11.77 -16.41 -4.73
C LEU A 51 -10.35 -15.81 -4.59
N GLY A 52 -9.35 -16.63 -4.30
CA GLY A 52 -7.97 -16.20 -4.20
C GLY A 52 -7.43 -15.68 -5.53
N VAL A 53 -7.66 -16.41 -6.62
CA VAL A 53 -7.26 -15.97 -7.98
C VAL A 53 -7.95 -14.67 -8.35
N LEU A 54 -9.26 -14.57 -8.16
CA LEU A 54 -10.01 -13.34 -8.43
C LEU A 54 -9.48 -12.18 -7.58
N GLY A 55 -9.19 -12.42 -6.30
CA GLY A 55 -8.61 -11.42 -5.41
C GLY A 55 -7.25 -10.91 -5.89
N VAL A 56 -6.35 -11.80 -6.26
CA VAL A 56 -5.03 -11.43 -6.80
C VAL A 56 -5.17 -10.63 -8.10
N LEU A 57 -6.07 -11.05 -9.00
CA LEU A 57 -6.31 -10.32 -10.26
C LEU A 57 -6.89 -8.92 -10.00
N LEU A 58 -7.82 -8.79 -9.04
CA LEU A 58 -8.38 -7.48 -8.65
C LEU A 58 -7.31 -6.56 -8.06
N VAL A 59 -6.40 -7.08 -7.25
CA VAL A 59 -5.29 -6.28 -6.70
C VAL A 59 -4.32 -5.85 -7.80
N LEU A 60 -4.00 -6.73 -8.75
CA LEU A 60 -3.18 -6.37 -9.91
C LEU A 60 -3.83 -5.27 -10.75
N GLU A 61 -5.14 -5.38 -11.01
CA GLU A 61 -5.88 -4.36 -11.76
C GLU A 61 -5.99 -3.04 -10.97
N ALA A 62 -6.18 -3.10 -9.66
CA ALA A 62 -6.15 -1.92 -8.80
C ALA A 62 -4.77 -1.24 -8.83
N THR A 63 -3.68 -2.01 -8.78
CA THR A 63 -2.32 -1.50 -8.88
C THR A 63 -2.08 -0.81 -10.23
N ARG A 64 -2.58 -1.41 -11.32
CA ARG A 64 -2.51 -0.83 -12.65
C ARG A 64 -3.20 0.53 -12.74
N ARG A 65 -4.37 0.66 -12.11
CA ARG A 65 -5.17 1.90 -12.14
C ARG A 65 -4.67 2.96 -11.18
N ALA A 66 -4.27 2.55 -9.98
CA ALA A 66 -3.91 3.50 -8.92
C ALA A 66 -2.47 4.01 -9.02
N ILE A 67 -1.53 3.17 -9.51
CA ILE A 67 -0.10 3.49 -9.49
C ILE A 67 0.44 3.55 -10.93
N SER A 68 0.69 2.39 -11.55
CA SER A 68 1.20 2.32 -12.92
C SER A 68 1.11 0.92 -13.51
N LEU A 69 1.05 0.86 -14.85
CA LEU A 69 1.13 -0.39 -15.61
C LEU A 69 2.47 -1.11 -15.38
N TYR A 70 3.58 -0.37 -15.30
CA TYR A 70 4.90 -0.96 -15.14
C TYR A 70 5.04 -1.73 -13.82
N LEU A 71 4.55 -1.17 -12.73
CA LEU A 71 4.57 -1.84 -11.43
C LEU A 71 3.73 -3.13 -11.47
N MET A 72 2.53 -3.08 -12.05
CA MET A 72 1.68 -4.27 -12.21
C MET A 72 2.40 -5.36 -13.01
N LEU A 73 3.07 -5.00 -14.11
CA LEU A 73 3.83 -5.97 -14.93
C LEU A 73 4.99 -6.60 -14.16
N ILE A 74 5.70 -5.81 -13.35
CA ILE A 74 6.79 -6.32 -12.49
C ILE A 74 6.22 -7.35 -11.50
N VAL A 75 5.14 -7.00 -10.80
CA VAL A 75 4.51 -7.93 -9.84
C VAL A 75 4.01 -9.19 -10.54
N ALA A 76 3.34 -9.06 -11.68
CA ALA A 76 2.87 -10.20 -12.47
C ALA A 76 4.05 -11.09 -12.92
N ALA A 77 5.18 -10.49 -13.34
CA ALA A 77 6.39 -11.22 -13.69
C ALA A 77 6.95 -12.03 -12.50
N PHE A 78 6.94 -11.46 -11.29
CA PHE A 78 7.35 -12.21 -10.09
C PHE A 78 6.39 -13.37 -9.75
N VAL A 79 5.09 -13.21 -9.95
CA VAL A 79 4.12 -14.29 -9.76
C VAL A 79 4.38 -15.44 -10.77
N VAL A 80 4.64 -15.10 -12.03
CA VAL A 80 5.02 -16.07 -13.06
C VAL A 80 6.37 -16.73 -12.73
N TYR A 81 7.35 -15.93 -12.30
CA TYR A 81 8.64 -16.45 -11.86
C TYR A 81 8.51 -17.41 -10.68
N ALA A 82 7.65 -17.13 -9.71
CA ALA A 82 7.39 -18.04 -8.58
C ALA A 82 6.93 -19.44 -9.04
N ARG A 83 6.25 -19.54 -10.18
CA ARG A 83 5.83 -20.83 -10.75
C ARG A 83 6.90 -21.49 -11.62
N PHE A 84 7.59 -20.70 -12.42
CA PHE A 84 8.48 -21.21 -13.47
C PHE A 84 9.97 -21.09 -13.15
N GLY A 85 10.35 -20.47 -12.03
CA GLY A 85 11.75 -20.31 -11.64
C GLY A 85 12.48 -21.61 -11.37
N VAL A 86 11.77 -22.72 -11.16
CA VAL A 86 12.34 -24.06 -11.08
C VAL A 86 12.99 -24.50 -12.40
N LEU A 87 12.58 -23.93 -13.54
CA LEU A 87 13.18 -24.25 -14.85
C LEU A 87 14.61 -23.71 -15.00
N ILE A 88 15.06 -22.85 -14.10
CA ILE A 88 16.41 -22.31 -14.09
C ILE A 88 17.34 -23.38 -13.49
N PRO A 89 18.34 -23.89 -14.25
CA PRO A 89 19.24 -24.91 -13.73
C PRO A 89 20.11 -24.37 -12.59
N GLN A 90 20.14 -25.05 -11.45
CA GLN A 90 20.93 -24.65 -10.28
C GLN A 90 22.46 -24.59 -10.54
N ASN A 91 22.91 -25.34 -11.50
CA ASN A 91 24.32 -25.41 -11.89
C ASN A 91 24.74 -24.37 -12.94
N ALA A 92 23.86 -23.47 -13.36
CA ALA A 92 24.19 -22.39 -14.28
C ALA A 92 25.05 -21.32 -13.58
N ALA A 93 26.22 -21.00 -14.14
CA ALA A 93 27.30 -20.22 -13.51
C ALA A 93 26.87 -18.82 -12.99
N TYR A 94 25.88 -18.15 -13.61
CA TYR A 94 25.48 -16.81 -13.26
C TYR A 94 24.01 -16.69 -12.80
N VAL A 95 23.13 -17.60 -13.23
CA VAL A 95 21.70 -17.53 -12.97
C VAL A 95 21.19 -18.64 -12.05
N GLY A 96 22.05 -19.59 -11.65
CA GLY A 96 21.66 -20.67 -10.74
C GLY A 96 21.16 -20.21 -9.37
N VAL A 97 21.63 -19.04 -8.91
CA VAL A 97 21.12 -18.40 -7.67
C VAL A 97 19.64 -18.00 -7.78
N LEU A 98 19.14 -17.81 -9.00
CA LEU A 98 17.73 -17.48 -9.26
C LEU A 98 16.84 -18.72 -9.35
N SER A 99 17.40 -19.92 -9.26
CA SER A 99 16.61 -21.16 -9.22
C SER A 99 15.85 -21.22 -7.90
N ILE A 100 14.53 -21.44 -7.99
CA ILE A 100 13.65 -21.60 -6.82
C ILE A 100 13.03 -22.99 -6.81
N HIS A 101 12.61 -23.43 -5.63
CA HIS A 101 11.88 -24.68 -5.50
C HIS A 101 10.53 -24.60 -6.22
N GLU A 102 10.04 -25.72 -6.74
CA GLU A 102 8.77 -25.75 -7.45
C GLU A 102 7.61 -25.38 -6.51
N LEU A 103 6.89 -24.33 -6.88
CA LEU A 103 5.66 -23.90 -6.19
C LEU A 103 4.45 -24.24 -7.06
N SER A 104 3.48 -24.94 -6.48
CA SER A 104 2.21 -25.18 -7.14
C SER A 104 1.35 -23.89 -7.17
N TRP A 105 0.44 -23.78 -8.14
CA TRP A 105 -0.48 -22.64 -8.20
C TRP A 105 -1.32 -22.47 -6.92
N PRO A 106 -1.88 -23.52 -6.32
CA PRO A 106 -2.57 -23.40 -5.02
C PRO A 106 -1.69 -22.83 -3.93
N SER A 107 -0.42 -23.26 -3.83
CA SER A 107 0.53 -22.72 -2.84
C SER A 107 0.84 -21.25 -3.08
N ILE A 108 1.00 -20.83 -4.34
CA ILE A 108 1.23 -19.41 -4.69
C ILE A 108 0.02 -18.57 -4.27
N ILE A 109 -1.20 -18.98 -4.63
CA ILE A 109 -2.43 -18.25 -4.28
C ILE A 109 -2.66 -18.27 -2.76
N GLN A 110 -2.37 -19.37 -2.08
CA GLN A 110 -2.45 -19.46 -0.63
C GLN A 110 -1.52 -18.45 0.05
N ASN A 111 -0.27 -18.35 -0.40
CA ASN A 111 0.68 -17.41 0.17
C ASN A 111 0.37 -15.95 -0.17
N LEU A 112 -0.13 -15.67 -1.38
CA LEU A 112 -0.45 -14.30 -1.78
C LEU A 112 -1.74 -13.78 -1.14
N TRP A 113 -2.79 -14.63 -1.03
CA TRP A 113 -4.12 -14.17 -0.63
C TRP A 113 -4.50 -14.58 0.79
N TYR A 114 -4.25 -15.82 1.21
CA TYR A 114 -4.72 -16.35 2.49
C TYR A 114 -3.70 -16.29 3.62
N ASN A 115 -2.42 -16.09 3.29
CA ASN A 115 -1.38 -15.97 4.29
C ASN A 115 -1.46 -14.58 4.95
N THR A 116 -1.68 -14.54 6.27
CA THR A 116 -1.79 -13.32 7.05
C THR A 116 -0.44 -12.75 7.49
N GLU A 117 0.66 -13.46 7.23
CA GLU A 117 2.01 -12.98 7.57
C GLU A 117 2.69 -12.34 6.35
N ASN A 118 2.62 -13.00 5.19
CA ASN A 118 3.39 -12.61 4.01
C ASN A 118 2.54 -12.19 2.80
N GLY A 119 1.21 -12.45 2.83
CA GLY A 119 0.31 -12.18 1.72
C GLY A 119 -0.21 -10.74 1.68
N VAL A 120 -1.18 -10.50 0.80
CA VAL A 120 -1.86 -9.20 0.67
C VAL A 120 -2.45 -8.73 1.99
N PHE A 121 -3.03 -9.65 2.79
CA PHE A 121 -3.58 -9.36 4.12
C PHE A 121 -2.55 -9.46 5.25
N GLY A 122 -1.28 -9.59 4.92
CA GLY A 122 -0.18 -9.65 5.88
C GLY A 122 0.19 -8.27 6.46
N ILE A 123 1.47 -8.11 6.76
CA ILE A 123 2.02 -6.89 7.37
C ILE A 123 1.56 -5.59 6.70
N PRO A 124 1.55 -5.44 5.34
CA PRO A 124 1.18 -4.17 4.71
C PRO A 124 -0.25 -3.72 5.04
N VAL A 125 -1.23 -4.64 4.97
CA VAL A 125 -2.63 -4.30 5.30
C VAL A 125 -2.81 -4.12 6.80
N THR A 126 -2.15 -4.93 7.63
CA THR A 126 -2.18 -4.80 9.09
C THR A 126 -1.67 -3.43 9.54
N VAL A 127 -0.52 -3.00 9.03
CA VAL A 127 0.04 -1.66 9.30
C VAL A 127 -0.89 -0.55 8.79
N SER A 128 -1.46 -0.72 7.60
CA SER A 128 -2.42 0.25 7.04
C SER A 128 -3.64 0.44 7.94
N VAL A 129 -4.21 -0.65 8.44
CA VAL A 129 -5.45 -0.61 9.23
C VAL A 129 -5.19 -0.16 10.67
N GLN A 130 -4.12 -0.67 11.31
CA GLN A 130 -3.85 -0.41 12.72
C GLN A 130 -3.18 0.93 12.99
N PHE A 131 -2.31 1.37 12.08
CA PHE A 131 -1.51 2.57 12.30
C PHE A 131 -1.86 3.68 11.31
N ILE A 132 -1.75 3.45 10.00
CA ILE A 132 -1.88 4.51 8.99
C ILE A 132 -3.28 5.13 9.03
N TYR A 133 -4.33 4.33 9.14
CA TYR A 133 -5.71 4.83 9.19
C TYR A 133 -5.93 5.75 10.39
N ILE A 134 -5.46 5.36 11.58
CA ILE A 134 -5.61 6.16 12.80
C ILE A 134 -4.82 7.46 12.71
N PHE A 135 -3.59 7.42 12.16
CA PHE A 135 -2.79 8.62 11.97
C PHE A 135 -3.40 9.58 10.95
N ILE A 136 -3.93 9.09 9.84
CA ILE A 136 -4.64 9.94 8.85
C ILE A 136 -5.88 10.58 9.48
N LEU A 137 -6.65 9.81 10.24
CA LEU A 137 -7.83 10.32 10.94
C LEU A 137 -7.45 11.39 11.96
N PHE A 138 -6.43 11.14 12.77
CA PHE A 138 -5.91 12.12 13.73
C PHE A 138 -5.39 13.39 13.05
N GLY A 139 -4.63 13.23 11.96
CA GLY A 139 -4.16 14.36 11.15
C GLY A 139 -5.30 15.20 10.59
N ALA A 140 -6.36 14.57 10.08
CA ALA A 140 -7.53 15.27 9.59
C ALA A 140 -8.25 16.05 10.71
N PHE A 141 -8.38 15.49 11.92
CA PHE A 141 -8.91 16.22 13.08
C PHE A 141 -8.03 17.41 13.46
N LEU A 142 -6.71 17.26 13.47
CA LEU A 142 -5.79 18.36 13.76
C LEU A 142 -5.90 19.46 12.70
N GLU A 143 -6.00 19.12 11.44
CA GLU A 143 -6.20 20.09 10.37
C GLU A 143 -7.52 20.86 10.54
N MET A 144 -8.62 20.16 10.79
CA MET A 144 -9.94 20.78 11.01
C MET A 144 -10.00 21.63 12.30
N SER A 145 -9.21 21.30 13.32
CA SER A 145 -9.15 22.07 14.57
C SER A 145 -8.38 23.38 14.44
N GLY A 146 -7.72 23.63 13.30
CA GLY A 146 -6.86 24.80 13.09
C GLY A 146 -5.43 24.64 13.62
N ALA A 147 -5.04 23.46 14.09
CA ALA A 147 -3.70 23.20 14.60
C ALA A 147 -2.64 23.48 13.54
N GLY A 148 -2.90 23.19 12.27
CA GLY A 148 -2.00 23.52 11.16
C GLY A 148 -1.68 25.02 11.11
N GLN A 149 -2.70 25.87 11.18
CA GLN A 149 -2.51 27.33 11.21
C GLN A 149 -1.74 27.77 12.45
N TRP A 150 -2.06 27.18 13.60
CA TRP A 150 -1.35 27.49 14.85
C TRP A 150 0.14 27.13 14.75
N PHE A 151 0.54 26.02 14.14
CA PHE A 151 1.94 25.68 13.92
C PHE A 151 2.64 26.66 12.99
N ILE A 152 1.95 27.13 11.96
CA ILE A 152 2.47 28.16 11.04
C ILE A 152 2.71 29.46 11.81
N ASP A 153 1.75 29.90 12.61
CA ASP A 153 1.82 31.12 13.41
C ASP A 153 2.94 31.03 14.46
N LEU A 154 3.10 29.87 15.12
CA LEU A 154 4.18 29.60 16.07
C LEU A 154 5.55 29.65 15.39
N ALA A 155 5.70 29.03 14.23
CA ALA A 155 6.93 29.05 13.43
C ALA A 155 7.28 30.49 13.04
N TYR A 156 6.27 31.29 12.66
CA TYR A 156 6.43 32.69 12.34
C TYR A 156 6.82 33.56 13.54
N ALA A 157 6.16 33.38 14.66
CA ALA A 157 6.50 34.10 15.90
C ALA A 157 7.93 33.85 16.34
N SER A 158 8.45 32.64 16.11
CA SER A 158 9.79 32.26 16.52
C SER A 158 10.90 32.77 15.58
N THR A 159 10.62 32.93 14.29
CA THR A 159 11.66 33.22 13.29
C THR A 159 11.35 34.39 12.37
N GLY A 160 10.14 34.90 12.34
CA GLY A 160 9.67 35.88 11.36
C GLY A 160 10.45 37.20 11.37
N THR A 161 10.92 37.63 12.51
CA THR A 161 11.73 38.88 12.68
C THR A 161 13.20 38.73 12.32
N ARG A 162 13.69 37.51 12.13
CA ARG A 162 15.11 37.26 11.81
C ARG A 162 15.37 37.37 10.30
N ARG A 163 16.62 37.61 9.91
CA ARG A 163 17.03 37.57 8.51
C ARG A 163 16.68 36.23 7.90
N GLY A 164 15.95 36.25 6.78
CA GLY A 164 15.39 35.03 6.15
C GLY A 164 14.21 34.42 6.92
N GLY A 165 13.56 35.20 7.80
CA GLY A 165 12.47 34.75 8.68
C GLY A 165 11.39 33.95 7.98
N PRO A 166 10.80 34.45 6.89
CA PRO A 166 9.75 33.73 6.16
C PRO A 166 10.18 32.34 5.67
N ALA A 167 11.39 32.20 5.13
CA ALA A 167 11.91 30.90 4.69
C ALA A 167 12.19 29.96 5.87
N LYS A 168 12.72 30.49 6.97
CA LYS A 168 12.93 29.70 8.20
C LYS A 168 11.62 29.28 8.85
N ALA A 169 10.62 30.15 8.83
CA ALA A 169 9.28 29.82 9.32
C ALA A 169 8.65 28.71 8.48
N SER A 170 8.82 28.74 7.16
CA SER A 170 8.37 27.66 6.28
C SER A 170 8.99 26.32 6.65
N ILE A 171 10.30 26.28 6.91
CA ILE A 171 11.01 25.04 7.30
C ILE A 171 10.47 24.50 8.64
N LEU A 172 10.28 25.35 9.64
CA LEU A 172 9.74 24.94 10.94
C LEU A 172 8.28 24.50 10.84
N ALA A 173 7.45 25.27 10.11
CA ALA A 173 6.05 24.90 9.88
C ALA A 173 5.92 23.56 9.16
N SER A 174 6.70 23.35 8.10
CA SER A 174 6.74 22.06 7.39
C SER A 174 7.27 20.93 8.28
N GLY A 175 8.21 21.21 9.18
CA GLY A 175 8.66 20.25 10.20
C GLY A 175 7.51 19.81 11.12
N PHE A 176 6.80 20.77 11.72
CA PHE A 176 5.66 20.48 12.59
C PHE A 176 4.52 19.76 11.86
N MET A 177 4.16 20.22 10.68
CA MET A 177 3.13 19.57 9.87
C MET A 177 3.56 18.18 9.39
N GLY A 178 4.86 18.00 9.11
CA GLY A 178 5.44 16.72 8.73
C GLY A 178 5.27 15.65 9.80
N THR A 179 5.38 16.00 11.09
CA THR A 179 5.13 15.07 12.20
C THR A 179 3.69 14.59 12.27
N ILE A 180 2.75 15.32 11.68
CA ILE A 180 1.32 14.95 11.64
C ILE A 180 0.99 14.18 10.38
N SER A 181 1.44 14.69 9.21
CA SER A 181 1.03 14.14 7.90
C SER A 181 1.89 12.96 7.43
N GLY A 182 3.16 12.92 7.80
CA GLY A 182 4.12 11.93 7.29
C GLY A 182 4.31 11.93 5.76
N SER A 183 3.68 12.86 5.04
CA SER A 183 3.66 12.92 3.57
C SER A 183 4.22 14.25 3.07
N SER A 184 5.31 14.19 2.30
CA SER A 184 5.90 15.39 1.70
C SER A 184 4.94 16.10 0.75
N ILE A 185 4.12 15.36 0.00
CA ILE A 185 3.16 15.92 -0.96
C ILE A 185 2.04 16.66 -0.20
N ALA A 186 1.43 16.01 0.77
CA ALA A 186 0.38 16.62 1.60
C ALA A 186 0.94 17.85 2.33
N ASN A 187 2.14 17.74 2.88
CA ASN A 187 2.81 18.84 3.57
C ASN A 187 3.06 20.04 2.65
N THR A 188 3.61 19.81 1.43
CA THR A 188 3.82 20.88 0.44
C THR A 188 2.51 21.59 0.08
N VAL A 189 1.41 20.88 -0.04
CA VAL A 189 0.11 21.49 -0.39
C VAL A 189 -0.45 22.29 0.77
N THR A 190 -0.42 21.75 2.00
CA THR A 190 -1.00 22.41 3.17
C THR A 190 -0.18 23.60 3.64
N THR A 191 1.11 23.40 3.95
CA THR A 191 1.97 24.50 4.43
C THR A 191 2.31 25.47 3.31
N GLY A 192 2.54 24.99 2.09
CA GLY A 192 2.91 25.81 0.95
C GLY A 192 1.82 26.79 0.52
N ALA A 193 0.54 26.45 0.73
CA ALA A 193 -0.56 27.36 0.46
C ALA A 193 -0.44 28.68 1.24
N PHE A 194 0.17 28.65 2.41
CA PHE A 194 0.37 29.83 3.29
C PHE A 194 1.79 30.40 3.20
N THR A 195 2.80 29.54 3.24
CA THR A 195 4.21 29.95 3.36
C THR A 195 4.75 30.50 2.05
N ILE A 196 4.39 29.97 0.89
CA ILE A 196 4.83 30.46 -0.42
C ILE A 196 4.35 31.90 -0.68
N PRO A 197 3.04 32.22 -0.53
CA PRO A 197 2.56 33.58 -0.69
C PRO A 197 3.24 34.55 0.28
N LEU A 198 3.55 34.12 1.49
CA LEU A 198 4.15 34.91 2.52
C LEU A 198 5.62 35.22 2.23
N MET A 199 6.39 34.24 1.76
CA MET A 199 7.76 34.45 1.26
C MET A 199 7.76 35.42 0.05
N LYS A 200 6.81 35.27 -0.88
CA LYS A 200 6.67 36.19 -2.04
C LYS A 200 6.38 37.63 -1.60
N LYS A 201 5.47 37.83 -0.63
CA LYS A 201 5.19 39.17 -0.05
C LYS A 201 6.41 39.78 0.64
N SER A 202 7.30 38.94 1.17
CA SER A 202 8.56 39.38 1.78
C SER A 202 9.70 39.60 0.79
N GLY A 203 9.41 39.57 -0.53
CA GLY A 203 10.37 39.86 -1.59
C GLY A 203 11.17 38.67 -2.11
N TYR A 204 10.81 37.45 -1.74
CA TYR A 204 11.45 36.26 -2.34
C TYR A 204 10.96 36.03 -3.75
N ARG A 205 11.86 35.56 -4.61
CA ARG A 205 11.50 35.10 -5.96
C ARG A 205 10.58 33.86 -5.87
N PRO A 206 9.56 33.75 -6.73
CA PRO A 206 8.61 32.64 -6.69
C PRO A 206 9.28 31.26 -6.76
N GLU A 207 10.29 31.11 -7.61
CA GLU A 207 11.01 29.84 -7.81
C GLU A 207 11.77 29.45 -6.54
N PHE A 208 12.37 30.43 -5.85
CA PHE A 208 13.08 30.22 -4.60
C PHE A 208 12.11 29.84 -3.47
N ALA A 209 10.96 30.53 -3.38
CA ALA A 209 9.95 30.23 -2.38
C ALA A 209 9.37 28.79 -2.56
N GLY A 210 9.09 28.39 -3.80
CA GLY A 210 8.68 27.02 -4.12
C GLY A 210 9.76 25.98 -3.81
N GLY A 211 11.01 26.29 -4.12
CA GLY A 211 12.14 25.40 -3.81
C GLY A 211 12.37 25.20 -2.31
N VAL A 212 12.26 26.26 -1.52
CA VAL A 212 12.35 26.18 -0.04
C VAL A 212 11.24 25.30 0.51
N GLU A 213 10.01 25.52 0.08
CA GLU A 213 8.85 24.73 0.54
C GLU A 213 8.95 23.26 0.15
N ALA A 214 9.28 22.96 -1.09
CA ALA A 214 9.44 21.58 -1.56
C ALA A 214 10.55 20.82 -0.80
N SER A 215 11.67 21.52 -0.54
CA SER A 215 12.79 20.95 0.24
C SER A 215 12.42 20.74 1.71
N ALA A 216 11.75 21.71 2.32
CA ALA A 216 11.31 21.63 3.71
C ALA A 216 10.27 20.51 3.91
N SER A 217 9.29 20.43 3.01
CA SER A 217 8.23 19.43 3.06
C SER A 217 8.74 17.99 2.85
N SER A 218 9.84 17.82 2.12
CA SER A 218 10.48 16.50 1.98
C SER A 218 10.96 15.95 3.32
N GLY A 219 11.31 16.82 4.27
CA GLY A 219 11.65 16.45 5.64
C GLY A 219 10.51 15.78 6.41
N GLY A 220 9.25 16.02 6.02
CA GLY A 220 8.08 15.39 6.62
C GLY A 220 8.01 13.86 6.47
N GLN A 221 8.75 13.28 5.53
CA GLN A 221 8.86 11.83 5.40
C GLN A 221 9.88 11.21 6.35
N ILE A 222 10.79 12.00 6.88
CA ILE A 222 11.88 11.55 7.76
C ILE A 222 11.47 11.72 9.22
N LEU A 223 10.63 12.70 9.49
CA LEU A 223 10.10 12.94 10.83
C LEU A 223 9.05 11.88 11.16
N PRO A 224 9.18 11.18 12.28
CA PRO A 224 8.15 10.21 12.69
C PRO A 224 6.84 10.95 12.98
N PRO A 225 5.71 10.39 12.54
CA PRO A 225 4.40 10.86 12.96
C PRO A 225 4.14 10.58 14.43
#